data_ae6a18a30c267d4377679728ac748edb
#
_entry.id   ae6a18a30c267d4377679728ac748edb
#
_cell.length_a   1.000
_cell.length_b   1.000
_cell.length_c   1.000
_cell.angle_alpha   90.00
_cell.angle_beta   90.00
_cell.angle_gamma   90.00
#
_symmetry.space_group_name_H-M   'P 1'
#
loop_
_entity.id
_entity.type
_entity.pdbx_description
1 polymer ?
#
loop_
_entity_poly.entity_id
_entity_poly.type
_entity_poly.pdbx_seq_one_letter_code
_entity_poly.pdbx_strand_id
1 'polypeptide(L)'
;MTFFQAFVLGIIQGLTEFIPVSSTAHLLIGQVVLGIPAGDKIFSFNVIIQLGTVLAMLLFLWRDIFTIIRAFLLGIWHRKPFETHDSLVGWLVIVATIPALIVGFFLKDVVDAIFTDGPILAAGIRLVVSAVLLTVVERIGRHERKLETASWTDAIFVGLFQILAIFPGASRSGSTIAGAIVRGFDRPSAARFAFLMSAPILLAAGSYETLQVIAMPGTKAFLPYLALGFVTAGIVGWLSIKWLLAFLQRHSLYIFAGYCAVVGILCLGFALL
;
A
#
# COMPACT_ATOMS: atom_id res chain seq x y z
N MET A 1 -15.53 9.64 -17.43
CA MET A 1 -15.54 9.75 -15.95
C MET A 1 -16.31 10.99 -15.53
N THR A 2 -17.13 10.92 -14.50
CA THR A 2 -17.86 12.04 -13.89
C THR A 2 -17.16 12.49 -12.60
N PHE A 3 -17.50 13.70 -12.10
CA PHE A 3 -16.99 14.16 -10.79
C PHE A 3 -17.42 13.24 -9.64
N PHE A 4 -18.63 12.69 -9.69
CA PHE A 4 -19.10 11.72 -8.71
C PHE A 4 -18.25 10.45 -8.70
N GLN A 5 -17.95 9.90 -9.88
CA GLN A 5 -17.07 8.72 -10.02
C GLN A 5 -15.68 9.00 -9.47
N ALA A 6 -15.07 10.16 -9.81
CA ALA A 6 -13.77 10.57 -9.31
C ALA A 6 -13.75 10.69 -7.78
N PHE A 7 -14.78 11.30 -7.20
CA PHE A 7 -14.93 11.46 -5.76
C PHE A 7 -15.06 10.11 -5.04
N VAL A 8 -15.93 9.23 -5.52
CA VAL A 8 -16.15 7.90 -4.92
C VAL A 8 -14.89 7.05 -5.00
N LEU A 9 -14.22 7.00 -6.16
CA LEU A 9 -12.96 6.26 -6.28
C LEU A 9 -11.85 6.85 -5.39
N GLY A 10 -11.81 8.17 -5.22
CA GLY A 10 -10.92 8.83 -4.29
C GLY A 10 -11.17 8.41 -2.83
N ILE A 11 -12.44 8.28 -2.42
CA ILE A 11 -12.80 7.76 -1.09
C ILE A 11 -12.35 6.30 -0.95
N ILE A 12 -12.67 5.46 -1.93
CA ILE A 12 -12.30 4.03 -1.93
C ILE A 12 -10.78 3.90 -1.78
N GLN A 13 -10.01 4.62 -2.58
CA GLN A 13 -8.55 4.61 -2.51
C GLN A 13 -8.05 5.04 -1.14
N GLY A 14 -8.54 6.18 -0.63
CA GLY A 14 -8.13 6.71 0.66
C GLY A 14 -8.42 5.78 1.83
N LEU A 15 -9.58 5.12 1.83
CA LEU A 15 -9.94 4.17 2.87
C LEU A 15 -9.09 2.89 2.82
N THR A 16 -8.81 2.38 1.63
CA THR A 16 -8.31 1.01 1.46
C THR A 16 -6.80 0.90 1.21
N GLU A 17 -6.11 2.00 0.97
CA GLU A 17 -4.66 1.99 0.68
C GLU A 17 -3.83 1.52 1.88
N PHE A 18 -4.15 2.00 3.08
CA PHE A 18 -3.41 1.72 4.30
C PHE A 18 -4.02 0.58 5.11
N ILE A 19 -5.35 0.47 5.09
CA ILE A 19 -6.06 -0.66 5.67
C ILE A 19 -5.68 -1.91 4.87
N PRO A 20 -5.33 -3.02 5.52
CA PRO A 20 -4.79 -4.20 4.84
C PRO A 20 -5.90 -5.03 4.15
N VAL A 21 -6.67 -4.38 3.24
CA VAL A 21 -7.81 -4.98 2.54
C VAL A 21 -7.71 -4.94 1.01
N SER A 22 -6.55 -4.58 0.45
CA SER A 22 -6.31 -4.46 -1.00
C SER A 22 -7.09 -3.34 -1.69
N SER A 23 -6.47 -2.15 -1.77
CA SER A 23 -7.04 -0.98 -2.48
C SER A 23 -7.33 -1.29 -3.95
N THR A 24 -6.45 -2.02 -4.63
CA THR A 24 -6.66 -2.42 -6.03
C THR A 24 -7.94 -3.24 -6.22
N ALA A 25 -8.21 -4.20 -5.32
CA ALA A 25 -9.44 -4.99 -5.39
C ALA A 25 -10.69 -4.11 -5.26
N HIS A 26 -10.67 -3.18 -4.30
CA HIS A 26 -11.79 -2.27 -4.07
C HIS A 26 -12.00 -1.26 -5.20
N LEU A 27 -10.91 -0.77 -5.81
CA LEU A 27 -11.01 0.06 -7.00
C LEU A 27 -11.61 -0.69 -8.18
N LEU A 28 -11.23 -1.96 -8.40
CA LEU A 28 -11.82 -2.80 -9.44
C LEU A 28 -13.34 -2.98 -9.21
N ILE A 29 -13.75 -3.32 -8.00
CA ILE A 29 -15.16 -3.43 -7.61
C ILE A 29 -15.87 -2.09 -7.84
N GLY A 30 -15.30 -0.99 -7.35
CA GLY A 30 -15.86 0.34 -7.51
C GLY A 30 -16.03 0.76 -8.96
N GLN A 31 -15.07 0.44 -9.82
CA GLN A 31 -15.15 0.71 -11.26
C GLN A 31 -16.29 -0.06 -11.92
N VAL A 32 -16.43 -1.35 -11.62
CA VAL A 32 -17.54 -2.16 -12.16
C VAL A 32 -18.90 -1.63 -11.69
N VAL A 33 -19.05 -1.37 -10.40
CA VAL A 33 -20.32 -0.85 -9.82
C VAL A 33 -20.67 0.53 -10.39
N LEU A 34 -19.69 1.38 -10.66
CA LEU A 34 -19.89 2.71 -11.23
C LEU A 34 -19.98 2.71 -12.76
N GLY A 35 -19.90 1.55 -13.42
CA GLY A 35 -19.96 1.43 -14.87
C GLY A 35 -18.79 2.12 -15.59
N ILE A 36 -17.59 2.11 -14.99
CA ILE A 36 -16.39 2.75 -15.56
C ILE A 36 -15.63 1.69 -16.36
N PRO A 37 -15.49 1.86 -17.69
CA PRO A 37 -14.75 0.92 -18.51
C PRO A 37 -13.24 0.96 -18.20
N ALA A 38 -12.59 -0.19 -18.29
CA ALA A 38 -11.14 -0.28 -18.21
C ALA A 38 -10.47 0.48 -19.37
N GLY A 39 -9.27 0.99 -19.14
CA GLY A 39 -8.48 1.70 -20.15
C GLY A 39 -7.43 2.62 -19.54
N ASP A 40 -6.56 3.17 -20.39
CA ASP A 40 -5.39 3.96 -19.99
C ASP A 40 -5.74 5.15 -19.08
N LYS A 41 -6.86 5.82 -19.35
CA LYS A 41 -7.31 6.96 -18.53
C LYS A 41 -7.68 6.56 -17.11
N ILE A 42 -8.31 5.38 -16.92
CA ILE A 42 -8.66 4.92 -15.58
C ILE A 42 -7.42 4.40 -14.84
N PHE A 43 -6.49 3.76 -15.56
CA PHE A 43 -5.20 3.39 -15.00
C PHE A 43 -4.47 4.64 -14.50
N SER A 44 -4.34 5.67 -15.32
CA SER A 44 -3.74 6.96 -14.96
C SER A 44 -4.42 7.60 -13.75
N PHE A 45 -5.76 7.54 -13.70
CA PHE A 45 -6.52 8.04 -12.56
C PHE A 45 -6.16 7.29 -11.27
N ASN A 46 -6.11 5.96 -11.30
CA ASN A 46 -5.77 5.14 -10.14
C ASN A 46 -4.36 5.46 -9.60
N VAL A 47 -3.40 5.68 -10.48
CA VAL A 47 -2.03 6.07 -10.10
C VAL A 47 -2.01 7.44 -9.41
N ILE A 48 -2.72 8.42 -9.96
CA ILE A 48 -2.75 9.77 -9.40
C ILE A 48 -3.44 9.81 -8.04
N ILE A 49 -4.58 9.11 -7.87
CA ILE A 49 -5.24 9.06 -6.55
C ILE A 49 -4.41 8.30 -5.51
N GLN A 50 -3.60 7.32 -5.94
CA GLN A 50 -2.63 6.65 -5.07
C GLN A 50 -1.56 7.62 -4.59
N LEU A 51 -1.05 8.52 -5.44
CA LEU A 51 -0.12 9.58 -5.00
C LEU A 51 -0.77 10.52 -3.97
N GLY A 52 -2.08 10.76 -4.05
CA GLY A 52 -2.82 11.49 -3.02
C GLY A 52 -2.69 10.83 -1.65
N THR A 53 -2.84 9.50 -1.59
CA THR A 53 -2.62 8.75 -0.34
C THR A 53 -1.16 8.72 0.09
N VAL A 54 -0.21 8.65 -0.84
CA VAL A 54 1.22 8.77 -0.52
C VAL A 54 1.54 10.09 0.13
N LEU A 55 1.03 11.20 -0.43
CA LEU A 55 1.19 12.52 0.18
C LEU A 55 0.57 12.57 1.59
N ALA A 56 -0.60 11.99 1.78
CA ALA A 56 -1.24 11.89 3.09
C ALA A 56 -0.35 11.16 4.11
N MET A 57 0.27 10.06 3.71
CA MET A 57 1.19 9.29 4.55
C MET A 57 2.45 10.09 4.90
N LEU A 58 3.06 10.77 3.92
CA LEU A 58 4.22 11.63 4.14
C LEU A 58 3.89 12.77 5.10
N LEU A 59 2.71 13.40 4.95
CA LEU A 59 2.24 14.45 5.85
C LEU A 59 1.88 13.93 7.24
N PHE A 60 1.35 12.70 7.35
CA PHE A 60 1.02 12.09 8.64
C PHE A 60 2.29 11.72 9.42
N LEU A 61 3.27 11.11 8.74
CA LEU A 61 4.53 10.65 9.33
C LEU A 61 5.68 11.67 9.14
N TRP A 62 5.39 12.92 8.83
CA TRP A 62 6.41 13.90 8.44
C TRP A 62 7.51 14.08 9.48
N ARG A 63 7.17 14.04 10.77
CA ARG A 63 8.14 14.17 11.88
C ARG A 63 9.07 12.96 11.91
N ASP A 64 8.53 11.76 11.84
CA ASP A 64 9.29 10.51 11.81
C ASP A 64 10.23 10.51 10.59
N ILE A 65 9.68 10.78 9.41
CA ILE A 65 10.43 10.81 8.14
C ILE A 65 11.55 11.87 8.19
N PHE A 66 11.25 13.08 8.63
CA PHE A 66 12.24 14.14 8.73
C PHE A 66 13.37 13.77 9.71
N THR A 67 13.04 13.22 10.88
CA THR A 67 14.01 12.77 11.87
C THR A 67 14.90 11.66 11.32
N ILE A 68 14.30 10.65 10.66
CA ILE A 68 15.02 9.54 10.03
C ILE A 68 15.95 10.06 8.92
N ILE A 69 15.46 10.88 8.00
CA ILE A 69 16.27 11.43 6.90
C ILE A 69 17.42 12.29 7.47
N ARG A 70 17.14 13.16 8.43
CA ARG A 70 18.19 13.98 9.06
C ARG A 70 19.24 13.12 9.75
N ALA A 71 18.84 12.15 10.55
CA ALA A 71 19.76 11.27 11.26
C ALA A 71 20.59 10.43 10.28
N PHE A 72 19.97 9.91 9.21
CA PHE A 72 20.62 9.17 8.14
C PHE A 72 21.72 10.00 7.46
N LEU A 73 21.39 11.23 7.02
CA LEU A 73 22.34 12.12 6.33
C LEU A 73 23.48 12.55 7.26
N LEU A 74 23.17 12.92 8.50
CA LEU A 74 24.20 13.25 9.50
C LEU A 74 25.08 12.06 9.85
N GLY A 75 24.52 10.85 9.94
CA GLY A 75 25.26 9.62 10.16
C GLY A 75 26.29 9.35 9.05
N ILE A 76 25.91 9.57 7.79
CA ILE A 76 26.83 9.49 6.65
C ILE A 76 27.91 10.58 6.73
N TRP A 77 27.49 11.82 6.97
CA TRP A 77 28.40 12.97 7.05
C TRP A 77 29.48 12.81 8.13
N HIS A 78 29.07 12.34 9.31
CA HIS A 78 29.99 12.10 10.43
C HIS A 78 30.72 10.75 10.37
N ARG A 79 30.52 9.96 9.29
CA ARG A 79 31.07 8.60 9.13
C ARG A 79 30.66 7.62 10.25
N LYS A 80 29.48 7.82 10.81
CA LYS A 80 28.87 7.01 11.87
C LYS A 80 27.42 6.62 11.50
N PRO A 81 27.24 5.86 10.39
CA PRO A 81 25.96 5.65 9.77
C PRO A 81 24.94 4.84 10.62
N PHE A 82 25.40 4.18 11.68
CA PHE A 82 24.58 3.29 12.52
C PHE A 82 24.59 3.69 14.00
N GLU A 83 25.07 4.90 14.34
CA GLU A 83 25.24 5.32 15.74
C GLU A 83 23.90 5.61 16.41
N THR A 84 22.92 6.16 15.68
CA THR A 84 21.60 6.46 16.20
C THR A 84 20.56 5.48 15.65
N HIS A 85 19.52 5.20 16.44
CA HIS A 85 18.43 4.36 16.03
C HIS A 85 17.75 4.89 14.76
N ASP A 86 17.48 6.19 14.68
CA ASP A 86 16.82 6.80 13.52
C ASP A 86 17.66 6.68 12.24
N SER A 87 19.01 6.83 12.35
CA SER A 87 19.91 6.58 11.22
C SER A 87 19.84 5.12 10.78
N LEU A 88 19.83 4.16 11.71
CA LEU A 88 19.66 2.75 11.42
C LEU A 88 18.33 2.49 10.70
N VAL A 89 17.22 3.06 11.18
CA VAL A 89 15.89 2.92 10.53
C VAL A 89 15.92 3.41 9.08
N GLY A 90 16.61 4.50 8.78
CA GLY A 90 16.82 4.98 7.40
C GLY A 90 17.46 3.91 6.50
N TRP A 91 18.50 3.24 6.99
CA TRP A 91 19.12 2.12 6.27
C TRP A 91 18.21 0.90 6.14
N LEU A 92 17.45 0.57 7.20
CA LEU A 92 16.49 -0.53 7.19
C LEU A 92 15.40 -0.31 6.14
N VAL A 93 14.91 0.91 5.99
CA VAL A 93 13.93 1.29 4.95
C VAL A 93 14.51 1.05 3.55
N ILE A 94 15.76 1.49 3.30
CA ILE A 94 16.43 1.27 2.02
C ILE A 94 16.58 -0.24 1.73
N VAL A 95 17.13 -1.00 2.66
CA VAL A 95 17.36 -2.44 2.49
C VAL A 95 16.05 -3.20 2.26
N ALA A 96 14.99 -2.84 2.98
CA ALA A 96 13.69 -3.46 2.82
C ALA A 96 13.00 -3.12 1.49
N THR A 97 13.38 -2.01 0.86
CA THR A 97 12.83 -1.61 -0.44
C THR A 97 13.49 -2.39 -1.60
N ILE A 98 14.76 -2.76 -1.48
CA ILE A 98 15.55 -3.38 -2.55
C ILE A 98 14.92 -4.67 -3.10
N PRO A 99 14.49 -5.68 -2.29
CA PRO A 99 13.95 -6.92 -2.84
C PRO A 99 12.74 -6.69 -3.75
N ALA A 100 11.80 -5.85 -3.33
CA ALA A 100 10.61 -5.54 -4.12
C ALA A 100 10.93 -4.75 -5.39
N LEU A 101 11.91 -3.83 -5.37
CA LEU A 101 12.35 -3.10 -6.56
C LEU A 101 12.96 -4.06 -7.59
N ILE A 102 13.86 -4.95 -7.15
CA ILE A 102 14.51 -5.92 -8.05
C ILE A 102 13.46 -6.82 -8.69
N VAL A 103 12.63 -7.47 -7.87
CA VAL A 103 11.62 -8.41 -8.38
C VAL A 103 10.58 -7.71 -9.23
N GLY A 104 10.12 -6.50 -8.83
CA GLY A 104 9.16 -5.72 -9.60
C GLY A 104 9.70 -5.32 -10.97
N PHE A 105 10.98 -4.96 -11.06
CA PHE A 105 11.61 -4.61 -12.34
C PHE A 105 11.68 -5.83 -13.31
N PHE A 106 12.06 -7.01 -12.81
CA PHE A 106 12.21 -8.20 -13.67
C PHE A 106 10.91 -8.94 -13.95
N LEU A 107 9.90 -8.84 -13.07
CA LEU A 107 8.65 -9.60 -13.21
C LEU A 107 7.46 -8.77 -13.68
N LYS A 108 7.63 -7.49 -14.00
CA LYS A 108 6.53 -6.61 -14.42
C LYS A 108 5.71 -7.23 -15.54
N ASP A 109 6.35 -7.62 -16.64
CA ASP A 109 5.67 -8.17 -17.82
C ASP A 109 4.96 -9.51 -17.53
N VAL A 110 5.55 -10.34 -16.67
CA VAL A 110 4.94 -11.61 -16.24
C VAL A 110 3.70 -11.36 -15.39
N VAL A 111 3.78 -10.39 -14.49
CA VAL A 111 2.68 -10.01 -13.60
C VAL A 111 1.52 -9.42 -14.38
N ASP A 112 1.80 -8.54 -15.34
CA ASP A 112 0.79 -7.93 -16.20
C ASP A 112 0.05 -8.97 -17.06
N ALA A 113 0.75 -10.05 -17.48
CA ALA A 113 0.17 -11.14 -18.28
C ALA A 113 -0.75 -12.09 -17.49
N ILE A 114 -0.59 -12.19 -16.17
CA ILE A 114 -1.33 -13.17 -15.34
C ILE A 114 -2.80 -12.75 -15.10
N PHE A 115 -3.14 -11.45 -15.21
CA PHE A 115 -4.44 -10.92 -14.77
C PHE A 115 -5.16 -10.08 -15.81
N THR A 116 -5.37 -10.68 -16.97
CA THR A 116 -6.21 -10.12 -18.04
C THR A 116 -7.69 -10.46 -17.91
N ASP A 117 -8.06 -11.46 -17.10
CA ASP A 117 -9.42 -12.00 -17.04
C ASP A 117 -10.24 -11.44 -15.88
N GLY A 118 -11.37 -10.80 -16.21
CA GLY A 118 -12.47 -10.44 -15.31
C GLY A 118 -12.12 -9.63 -14.04
N PRO A 119 -12.43 -8.33 -13.99
CA PRO A 119 -12.02 -7.47 -12.86
C PRO A 119 -12.60 -7.93 -11.51
N ILE A 120 -13.79 -8.51 -11.48
CA ILE A 120 -14.45 -9.01 -10.26
C ILE A 120 -13.79 -10.31 -9.78
N LEU A 121 -13.45 -11.22 -10.70
CA LEU A 121 -12.73 -12.44 -10.35
C LEU A 121 -11.36 -12.09 -9.74
N ALA A 122 -10.61 -11.20 -10.39
CA ALA A 122 -9.33 -10.72 -9.90
C ALA A 122 -9.44 -10.06 -8.51
N ALA A 123 -10.48 -9.25 -8.27
CA ALA A 123 -10.76 -8.64 -6.98
C ALA A 123 -11.05 -9.71 -5.91
N GLY A 124 -11.89 -10.69 -6.24
CA GLY A 124 -12.25 -11.79 -5.32
C GLY A 124 -11.03 -12.59 -4.88
N ILE A 125 -10.18 -13.01 -5.84
CA ILE A 125 -8.94 -13.73 -5.54
C ILE A 125 -8.02 -12.91 -4.61
N ARG A 126 -7.82 -11.62 -4.91
CA ARG A 126 -7.00 -10.72 -4.10
C ARG A 126 -7.47 -10.62 -2.66
N LEU A 127 -8.77 -10.52 -2.47
CA LEU A 127 -9.37 -10.41 -1.14
C LEU A 127 -9.25 -11.73 -0.37
N VAL A 128 -9.50 -12.87 -0.99
CA VAL A 128 -9.35 -14.18 -0.34
C VAL A 128 -7.89 -14.44 0.07
N VAL A 129 -6.93 -14.13 -0.82
CA VAL A 129 -5.49 -14.24 -0.49
C VAL A 129 -5.14 -13.35 0.69
N SER A 130 -5.62 -12.09 0.70
CA SER A 130 -5.42 -11.17 1.83
C SER A 130 -6.04 -11.71 3.12
N ALA A 131 -7.25 -12.29 3.06
CA ALA A 131 -7.92 -12.88 4.22
C ALA A 131 -7.11 -14.03 4.83
N VAL A 132 -6.62 -14.95 4.00
CA VAL A 132 -5.78 -16.07 4.44
C VAL A 132 -4.48 -15.55 5.05
N LEU A 133 -3.77 -14.65 4.36
CA LEU A 133 -2.52 -14.08 4.84
C LEU A 133 -2.69 -13.42 6.22
N LEU A 134 -3.68 -12.53 6.37
CA LEU A 134 -3.93 -11.82 7.63
C LEU A 134 -4.34 -12.77 8.75
N THR A 135 -5.14 -13.81 8.44
CA THR A 135 -5.55 -14.82 9.42
C THR A 135 -4.34 -15.61 9.94
N VAL A 136 -3.49 -16.06 9.03
CA VAL A 136 -2.31 -16.86 9.38
C VAL A 136 -1.34 -16.04 10.23
N VAL A 137 -0.98 -14.83 9.78
CA VAL A 137 0.02 -14.04 10.50
C VAL A 137 -0.47 -13.52 11.84
N GLU A 138 -1.75 -13.22 11.98
CA GLU A 138 -2.35 -12.84 13.25
C GLU A 138 -2.28 -13.99 14.27
N ARG A 139 -2.44 -15.25 13.80
CA ARG A 139 -2.39 -16.44 14.64
C ARG A 139 -0.98 -16.78 15.11
N ILE A 140 0.04 -16.58 14.27
CA ILE A 140 1.42 -16.98 14.57
C ILE A 140 2.26 -15.84 15.17
N GLY A 141 1.80 -14.58 15.04
CA GLY A 141 2.53 -13.41 15.53
C GLY A 141 2.58 -13.35 17.06
N ARG A 142 3.73 -12.94 17.59
CA ARG A 142 3.92 -12.77 19.05
C ARG A 142 3.46 -11.42 19.56
N HIS A 143 3.45 -10.36 18.69
CA HIS A 143 2.99 -9.00 18.98
C HIS A 143 3.68 -8.29 20.17
N GLU A 144 4.96 -8.60 20.42
CA GLU A 144 5.69 -8.17 21.62
C GLU A 144 6.70 -7.06 21.34
N ARG A 145 7.18 -6.97 20.10
CA ARG A 145 8.27 -6.09 19.71
C ARG A 145 7.78 -4.72 19.24
N LYS A 146 8.52 -3.69 19.59
CA LYS A 146 8.31 -2.32 19.13
C LYS A 146 9.22 -1.98 17.94
N LEU A 147 8.87 -0.94 17.19
CA LEU A 147 9.65 -0.47 16.04
C LEU A 147 11.09 -0.14 16.41
N GLU A 148 11.32 0.36 17.61
CA GLU A 148 12.63 0.71 18.14
C GLU A 148 13.59 -0.49 18.25
N THR A 149 13.07 -1.71 18.19
CA THR A 149 13.87 -2.95 18.19
C THR A 149 14.14 -3.51 16.80
N ALA A 150 13.80 -2.76 15.74
CA ALA A 150 13.98 -3.19 14.37
C ALA A 150 15.45 -3.45 14.02
N SER A 151 15.70 -4.50 13.25
CA SER A 151 17.01 -5.00 12.87
C SER A 151 17.13 -5.23 11.36
N TRP A 152 18.35 -5.47 10.88
CA TRP A 152 18.61 -5.80 9.48
C TRP A 152 17.83 -7.03 8.99
N THR A 153 17.74 -8.07 9.84
CA THR A 153 16.98 -9.27 9.52
C THR A 153 15.49 -8.99 9.38
N ASP A 154 14.96 -8.05 10.16
CA ASP A 154 13.56 -7.63 10.03
C ASP A 154 13.34 -6.88 8.71
N ALA A 155 14.24 -5.96 8.35
CA ALA A 155 14.15 -5.21 7.10
C ALA A 155 14.18 -6.14 5.88
N ILE A 156 15.12 -7.09 5.82
CA ILE A 156 15.20 -8.06 4.74
C ILE A 156 13.92 -8.91 4.69
N PHE A 157 13.46 -9.43 5.83
CA PHE A 157 12.30 -10.29 5.88
C PHE A 157 11.01 -9.58 5.45
N VAL A 158 10.79 -8.37 5.96
CA VAL A 158 9.61 -7.58 5.55
C VAL A 158 9.73 -7.13 4.09
N GLY A 159 10.95 -6.85 3.61
CA GLY A 159 11.23 -6.59 2.20
C GLY A 159 10.89 -7.78 1.29
N LEU A 160 11.18 -9.01 1.72
CA LEU A 160 10.75 -10.22 1.02
C LEU A 160 9.22 -10.37 1.02
N PHE A 161 8.54 -10.07 2.13
CA PHE A 161 7.08 -10.04 2.16
C PHE A 161 6.50 -8.94 1.25
N GLN A 162 7.22 -7.85 1.03
CA GLN A 162 6.81 -6.82 0.08
C GLN A 162 6.80 -7.34 -1.37
N ILE A 163 7.59 -8.35 -1.71
CA ILE A 163 7.54 -9.02 -3.02
C ILE A 163 6.15 -9.64 -3.28
N LEU A 164 5.49 -10.16 -2.25
CA LEU A 164 4.14 -10.69 -2.37
C LEU A 164 3.16 -9.64 -2.93
N ALA A 165 3.40 -8.37 -2.64
CA ALA A 165 2.57 -7.27 -3.13
C ALA A 165 2.72 -6.98 -4.62
N ILE A 166 3.75 -7.48 -5.28
CA ILE A 166 3.94 -7.40 -6.73
C ILE A 166 2.98 -8.35 -7.41
N PHE A 167 2.74 -9.50 -6.79
CA PHE A 167 1.78 -10.46 -7.31
C PHE A 167 0.36 -9.94 -7.09
N PRO A 168 -0.46 -9.98 -8.13
CA PRO A 168 -1.84 -9.56 -8.03
C PRO A 168 -2.59 -10.49 -7.05
N GLY A 169 -2.98 -9.96 -5.92
CA GLY A 169 -3.67 -10.73 -4.88
C GLY A 169 -3.29 -10.31 -3.48
N ALA A 170 -2.03 -10.09 -3.22
CA ALA A 170 -1.60 -9.63 -1.92
C ALA A 170 -1.70 -8.10 -1.82
N SER A 171 -2.44 -7.63 -0.83
CA SER A 171 -2.41 -6.21 -0.43
C SER A 171 -0.98 -5.83 -0.02
N ARG A 172 -0.42 -4.74 -0.58
CA ARG A 172 0.92 -4.29 -0.21
C ARG A 172 0.99 -3.96 1.29
N SER A 173 0.07 -3.15 1.80
CA SER A 173 -0.03 -2.88 3.24
C SER A 173 -0.24 -4.17 4.03
N GLY A 174 -1.11 -5.06 3.55
CA GLY A 174 -1.33 -6.38 4.16
C GLY A 174 -0.07 -7.22 4.22
N SER A 175 0.67 -7.34 3.11
CA SER A 175 1.89 -8.16 3.03
C SER A 175 3.02 -7.61 3.92
N THR A 176 3.27 -6.30 3.87
CA THR A 176 4.33 -5.69 4.68
C THR A 176 4.01 -5.70 6.18
N ILE A 177 2.76 -5.42 6.56
CA ILE A 177 2.29 -5.59 7.95
C ILE A 177 2.42 -7.05 8.38
N ALA A 178 2.01 -8.01 7.53
CA ALA A 178 2.14 -9.43 7.78
C ALA A 178 3.59 -9.85 8.06
N GLY A 179 4.53 -9.41 7.22
CA GLY A 179 5.95 -9.68 7.43
C GLY A 179 6.47 -9.15 8.77
N ALA A 180 6.07 -7.94 9.15
CA ALA A 180 6.47 -7.36 10.44
C ALA A 180 5.83 -8.11 11.63
N ILE A 181 4.56 -8.51 11.54
CA ILE A 181 3.89 -9.32 12.57
C ILE A 181 4.60 -10.69 12.77
N VAL A 182 4.96 -11.37 11.68
CA VAL A 182 5.72 -12.64 11.77
C VAL A 182 7.07 -12.44 12.46
N ARG A 183 7.69 -11.26 12.32
CA ARG A 183 8.91 -10.89 13.04
C ARG A 183 8.66 -10.51 14.51
N GLY A 184 7.42 -10.62 14.98
CA GLY A 184 7.03 -10.41 16.37
C GLY A 184 6.72 -8.97 16.72
N PHE A 185 6.66 -8.03 15.76
CA PHE A 185 6.26 -6.65 16.04
C PHE A 185 4.80 -6.58 16.51
N ASP A 186 4.49 -5.65 17.41
CA ASP A 186 3.10 -5.34 17.73
C ASP A 186 2.42 -4.69 16.50
N ARG A 187 1.10 -4.74 16.47
CA ARG A 187 0.31 -4.32 15.30
C ARG A 187 0.55 -2.86 14.89
N PRO A 188 0.56 -1.87 15.82
CA PRO A 188 0.87 -0.49 15.48
C PRO A 188 2.29 -0.30 14.95
N SER A 189 3.29 -0.95 15.55
CA SER A 189 4.69 -0.88 15.10
C SER A 189 4.86 -1.54 13.73
N ALA A 190 4.20 -2.68 13.49
CA ALA A 190 4.17 -3.34 12.19
C ALA A 190 3.59 -2.43 11.10
N ALA A 191 2.46 -1.75 11.38
CA ALA A 191 1.85 -0.82 10.44
C ALA A 191 2.75 0.40 10.17
N ARG A 192 3.34 1.02 11.22
CA ARG A 192 4.26 2.16 11.05
C ARG A 192 5.50 1.79 10.24
N PHE A 193 6.10 0.61 10.52
CA PHE A 193 7.24 0.13 9.75
C PHE A 193 6.89 -0.13 8.29
N ALA A 194 5.74 -0.78 8.03
CA ALA A 194 5.23 -1.01 6.69
C ALA A 194 4.99 0.30 5.92
N PHE A 195 4.49 1.34 6.57
CA PHE A 195 4.27 2.65 5.93
C PHE A 195 5.59 3.34 5.60
N LEU A 196 6.54 3.38 6.53
CA LEU A 196 7.87 3.96 6.28
C LEU A 196 8.59 3.28 5.11
N MET A 197 8.55 1.94 5.05
CA MET A 197 9.15 1.17 3.97
C MET A 197 8.44 1.35 2.63
N SER A 198 7.14 1.60 2.64
CA SER A 198 6.35 1.81 1.42
C SER A 198 6.61 3.17 0.78
N ALA A 199 7.04 4.17 1.54
CA ALA A 199 7.23 5.53 1.06
C ALA A 199 8.17 5.64 -0.16
N PRO A 200 9.41 5.10 -0.14
CA PRO A 200 10.32 5.22 -1.27
C PRO A 200 9.79 4.55 -2.54
N ILE A 201 9.23 3.34 -2.42
CA ILE A 201 8.77 2.58 -3.59
C ILE A 201 7.55 3.22 -4.24
N LEU A 202 6.62 3.74 -3.43
CA LEU A 202 5.43 4.43 -3.93
C LEU A 202 5.76 5.77 -4.57
N LEU A 203 6.69 6.52 -3.98
CA LEU A 203 7.16 7.77 -4.58
C LEU A 203 7.85 7.50 -5.92
N ALA A 204 8.71 6.48 -6.00
CA ALA A 204 9.40 6.15 -7.24
C ALA A 204 8.41 5.71 -8.33
N ALA A 205 7.55 4.72 -8.04
CA ALA A 205 6.56 4.22 -8.99
C ALA A 205 5.56 5.30 -9.40
N GLY A 206 4.98 6.01 -8.43
CA GLY A 206 3.99 7.04 -8.70
C GLY A 206 4.56 8.24 -9.46
N SER A 207 5.81 8.65 -9.20
CA SER A 207 6.47 9.72 -9.95
C SER A 207 6.72 9.30 -11.40
N TYR A 208 7.20 8.07 -11.62
CA TYR A 208 7.43 7.53 -12.96
C TYR A 208 6.13 7.52 -13.80
N GLU A 209 5.05 6.96 -13.24
CA GLU A 209 3.75 6.91 -13.91
C GLU A 209 3.15 8.30 -14.12
N THR A 210 3.35 9.23 -13.20
CA THR A 210 2.87 10.62 -13.36
C THR A 210 3.48 11.30 -14.57
N LEU A 211 4.78 11.07 -14.85
CA LEU A 211 5.43 11.60 -16.04
C LEU A 211 4.79 11.06 -17.32
N GLN A 212 4.39 9.78 -17.33
CA GLN A 212 3.67 9.20 -18.48
C GLN A 212 2.27 9.82 -18.64
N VAL A 213 1.54 9.97 -17.52
CA VAL A 213 0.19 10.60 -17.52
C VAL A 213 0.23 12.03 -18.08
N ILE A 214 1.23 12.82 -17.69
CA ILE A 214 1.38 14.21 -18.18
C ILE A 214 1.62 14.25 -19.70
N ALA A 215 2.31 13.25 -20.25
CA ALA A 215 2.60 13.15 -21.67
C ALA A 215 1.41 12.64 -22.51
N MET A 216 0.36 12.10 -21.91
CA MET A 216 -0.79 11.55 -22.65
C MET A 216 -1.65 12.63 -23.30
N PRO A 217 -2.11 12.42 -24.54
CA PRO A 217 -3.04 13.33 -25.21
C PRO A 217 -4.37 13.46 -24.45
N GLY A 218 -4.84 14.69 -24.26
CA GLY A 218 -6.13 14.98 -23.63
C GLY A 218 -6.11 15.01 -22.09
N THR A 219 -4.94 14.91 -21.44
CA THR A 219 -4.79 15.00 -19.99
C THR A 219 -5.33 16.30 -19.42
N LYS A 220 -5.21 17.43 -20.14
CA LYS A 220 -5.74 18.73 -19.67
C LYS A 220 -7.23 18.71 -19.38
N ALA A 221 -8.05 18.06 -20.22
CA ALA A 221 -9.48 17.92 -20.01
C ALA A 221 -9.82 16.95 -18.85
N PHE A 222 -8.91 16.07 -18.51
CA PHE A 222 -9.07 15.08 -17.44
C PHE A 222 -8.56 15.58 -16.08
N LEU A 223 -7.77 16.64 -16.07
CA LEU A 223 -7.12 17.21 -14.87
C LEU A 223 -8.08 17.53 -13.71
N PRO A 224 -9.30 18.09 -13.91
CA PRO A 224 -10.23 18.36 -12.81
C PRO A 224 -10.65 17.09 -12.06
N TYR A 225 -10.83 15.98 -12.76
CA TYR A 225 -11.19 14.68 -12.15
C TYR A 225 -10.01 14.10 -11.37
N LEU A 226 -8.78 14.20 -11.94
CA LEU A 226 -7.55 13.80 -11.28
C LEU A 226 -7.34 14.59 -9.99
N ALA A 227 -7.51 15.91 -10.04
CA ALA A 227 -7.34 16.79 -8.88
C ALA A 227 -8.36 16.46 -7.77
N LEU A 228 -9.64 16.29 -8.13
CA LEU A 228 -10.67 15.91 -7.17
C LEU A 228 -10.38 14.56 -6.52
N GLY A 229 -10.07 13.54 -7.32
CA GLY A 229 -9.72 12.20 -6.82
C GLY A 229 -8.48 12.22 -5.91
N PHE A 230 -7.42 12.92 -6.33
CA PHE A 230 -6.18 13.08 -5.56
C PHE A 230 -6.43 13.72 -4.19
N VAL A 231 -7.13 14.86 -4.16
CA VAL A 231 -7.41 15.57 -2.90
C VAL A 231 -8.30 14.72 -1.99
N THR A 232 -9.34 14.10 -2.55
CA THR A 232 -10.24 13.21 -1.80
C THR A 232 -9.47 12.03 -1.21
N ALA A 233 -8.66 11.33 -2.03
CA ALA A 233 -7.85 10.21 -1.58
C ALA A 233 -6.83 10.64 -0.51
N GLY A 234 -6.25 11.83 -0.65
CA GLY A 234 -5.33 12.39 0.34
C GLY A 234 -6.00 12.64 1.69
N ILE A 235 -7.13 13.34 1.71
CA ILE A 235 -7.86 13.65 2.95
C ILE A 235 -8.35 12.36 3.62
N VAL A 236 -9.00 11.49 2.88
CA VAL A 236 -9.53 10.23 3.40
C VAL A 236 -8.40 9.30 3.84
N GLY A 237 -7.29 9.26 3.08
CA GLY A 237 -6.10 8.49 3.43
C GLY A 237 -5.46 8.93 4.75
N TRP A 238 -5.35 10.22 4.97
CA TRP A 238 -4.85 10.77 6.23
C TRP A 238 -5.71 10.35 7.44
N LEU A 239 -7.04 10.44 7.28
CA LEU A 239 -7.99 9.98 8.30
C LEU A 239 -7.90 8.46 8.52
N SER A 240 -7.73 7.69 7.44
CA SER A 240 -7.59 6.22 7.49
C SER A 240 -6.33 5.78 8.23
N ILE A 241 -5.18 6.43 8.00
CA ILE A 241 -3.94 6.14 8.76
C ILE A 241 -4.16 6.40 10.24
N LYS A 242 -4.70 7.58 10.59
CA LYS A 242 -4.97 7.95 11.98
C LYS A 242 -5.88 6.94 12.67
N TRP A 243 -6.98 6.58 12.00
CA TRP A 243 -7.92 5.59 12.52
C TRP A 243 -7.28 4.21 12.65
N LEU A 244 -6.57 3.73 11.62
CA LEU A 244 -5.98 2.40 11.62
C LEU A 244 -4.96 2.23 12.75
N LEU A 245 -4.05 3.18 12.94
CA LEU A 245 -3.05 3.10 14.00
C LEU A 245 -3.70 3.09 15.40
N ALA A 246 -4.76 3.89 15.61
CA ALA A 246 -5.52 3.87 16.86
C ALA A 246 -6.30 2.54 17.03
N PHE A 247 -6.88 2.02 15.97
CA PHE A 247 -7.62 0.77 15.96
C PHE A 247 -6.73 -0.43 16.29
N LEU A 248 -5.55 -0.52 15.69
CA LEU A 248 -4.59 -1.61 15.90
C LEU A 248 -3.99 -1.67 17.31
N GLN A 249 -4.12 -0.61 18.10
CA GLN A 249 -3.73 -0.65 19.52
C GLN A 249 -4.60 -1.60 20.37
N ARG A 250 -5.84 -1.82 19.95
CA ARG A 250 -6.84 -2.55 20.74
C ARG A 250 -7.48 -3.73 20.01
N HIS A 251 -7.31 -3.83 18.70
CA HIS A 251 -8.00 -4.81 17.86
C HIS A 251 -7.02 -5.63 17.04
N SER A 252 -7.43 -6.85 16.69
CA SER A 252 -6.66 -7.78 15.87
C SER A 252 -6.90 -7.57 14.38
N LEU A 253 -6.01 -8.12 13.54
CA LEU A 253 -6.17 -8.15 12.09
C LEU A 253 -7.31 -9.08 11.62
N TYR A 254 -7.85 -9.93 12.49
CA TYR A 254 -8.97 -10.82 12.15
C TYR A 254 -10.20 -10.08 11.61
N ILE A 255 -10.44 -8.85 12.06
CA ILE A 255 -11.55 -8.03 11.54
C ILE A 255 -11.38 -7.76 10.06
N PHE A 256 -10.17 -7.38 9.64
CA PHE A 256 -9.84 -7.16 8.23
C PHE A 256 -9.82 -8.46 7.44
N ALA A 257 -9.31 -9.54 8.04
CA ALA A 257 -9.33 -10.87 7.44
C ALA A 257 -10.77 -11.35 7.18
N GLY A 258 -11.65 -11.22 8.16
CA GLY A 258 -13.07 -11.56 8.02
C GLY A 258 -13.78 -10.73 6.95
N TYR A 259 -13.52 -9.42 6.94
CA TYR A 259 -14.04 -8.53 5.89
C TYR A 259 -13.58 -8.98 4.49
N CYS A 260 -12.27 -9.20 4.32
CA CYS A 260 -11.71 -9.66 3.04
C CYS A 260 -12.28 -11.02 2.60
N ALA A 261 -12.49 -11.95 3.55
CA ALA A 261 -13.08 -13.25 3.25
C ALA A 261 -14.52 -13.11 2.73
N VAL A 262 -15.36 -12.33 3.43
CA VAL A 262 -16.76 -12.14 3.03
C VAL A 262 -16.86 -11.47 1.67
N VAL A 263 -16.19 -10.33 1.49
CA VAL A 263 -16.25 -9.59 0.21
C VAL A 263 -15.61 -10.40 -0.92
N GLY A 264 -14.49 -11.09 -0.64
CA GLY A 264 -13.82 -11.95 -1.63
C GLY A 264 -14.71 -13.11 -2.12
N ILE A 265 -15.36 -13.81 -1.19
CA ILE A 265 -16.29 -14.90 -1.55
C ILE A 265 -17.48 -14.38 -2.35
N LEU A 266 -18.05 -13.22 -1.98
CA LEU A 266 -19.13 -12.60 -2.72
C LEU A 266 -18.70 -12.24 -4.16
N CYS A 267 -17.50 -11.67 -4.33
CA CYS A 267 -16.95 -11.36 -5.67
C CYS A 267 -16.73 -12.63 -6.50
N LEU A 268 -16.19 -13.70 -5.91
CA LEU A 268 -16.00 -14.98 -6.61
C LEU A 268 -17.34 -15.60 -7.01
N GLY A 269 -18.32 -15.60 -6.11
CA GLY A 269 -19.68 -16.09 -6.41
C GLY A 269 -20.32 -15.31 -7.57
N PHE A 270 -20.19 -13.99 -7.58
CA PHE A 270 -20.72 -13.14 -8.66
C PHE A 270 -19.99 -13.35 -10.00
N ALA A 271 -18.69 -13.63 -9.96
CA ALA A 271 -17.89 -13.85 -11.18
C ALA A 271 -18.16 -15.21 -11.84
N LEU A 272 -18.76 -16.17 -11.11
CA LEU A 272 -19.09 -17.50 -11.61
C LEU A 272 -20.55 -17.63 -12.11
N LEU A 273 -21.38 -16.61 -11.88
CA LEU A 273 -22.75 -16.50 -12.38
C LEU A 273 -22.79 -15.82 -13.76
#